data_d3109a5bcefa2fa441ab451445302eef
#
_entry.id   d3109a5bcefa2fa441ab451445302eef
#
_cell.length_a   1.000
_cell.length_b   1.000
_cell.length_c   1.000
_cell.angle_alpha   90.00
_cell.angle_beta   90.00
_cell.angle_gamma   90.00
#
_symmetry.space_group_name_H-M   'P 1'
#
loop_
_entity.id
_entity.type
_entity.pdbx_description
1 polymer ?
#
loop_
_entity_poly.entity_id
_entity_poly.type
_entity_poly.pdbx_seq_one_letter_code
_entity_poly.pdbx_strand_id
1 'polypeptide(L)'
;MSEGQGASRQPVEVAVGVLIDAADRFLLTSRPPGKVYAGYWEFPGGKVEAGETVEQALRRELQEEIGVTIGPAEPWKVELFDYPHALVRLNFCRVRQWSGAFEMREGQQMAWERLPVRSAPVLPGTVPVLGWLAAERGHVGPTHEGGEAPTAPGEAPAPQPAR
;
A
#
# COMPACT_ATOMS: atom_id res chain seq x y z
N MET A 1 6.13 -24.77 -25.05
CA MET A 1 5.24 -24.02 -24.90
C MET A 1 5.52 -22.93 -24.00
N SER A 2 5.94 -21.92 -24.57
CA SER A 2 6.22 -20.81 -23.77
C SER A 2 5.01 -20.24 -23.16
N GLU A 3 3.91 -20.47 -23.81
CA GLU A 3 2.72 -19.93 -23.25
C GLU A 3 2.42 -20.54 -21.92
N GLY A 4 2.89 -21.70 -21.69
CA GLY A 4 2.64 -22.32 -20.42
C GLY A 4 3.26 -21.58 -19.30
N GLN A 5 4.41 -20.94 -19.56
CA GLN A 5 5.03 -20.24 -18.47
C GLN A 5 4.30 -18.99 -18.11
N GLY A 6 3.87 -18.23 -19.11
CA GLY A 6 3.07 -17.07 -18.80
C GLY A 6 1.81 -17.42 -18.10
N ALA A 7 1.18 -18.47 -18.53
CA ALA A 7 -0.08 -18.84 -17.91
C ALA A 7 0.12 -19.37 -16.51
N SER A 8 1.30 -19.88 -16.20
CA SER A 8 1.48 -20.48 -14.90
C SER A 8 1.95 -19.48 -13.85
N ARG A 9 2.21 -18.23 -14.23
CA ARG A 9 2.59 -17.25 -13.24
C ARG A 9 1.36 -16.78 -12.50
N GLN A 10 1.25 -17.24 -11.27
CA GLN A 10 0.13 -16.86 -10.44
C GLN A 10 0.47 -15.59 -9.73
N PRO A 11 -0.42 -14.60 -9.73
CA PRO A 11 -0.12 -13.37 -9.03
C PRO A 11 -0.03 -13.60 -7.53
N VAL A 12 0.89 -12.91 -6.92
CA VAL A 12 0.92 -12.82 -5.48
C VAL A 12 -0.10 -11.75 -5.12
N GLU A 13 -1.10 -12.13 -4.34
CA GLU A 13 -2.16 -11.21 -3.96
C GLU A 13 -1.74 -10.46 -2.71
N VAL A 14 -1.89 -9.14 -2.75
CA VAL A 14 -1.53 -8.28 -1.61
C VAL A 14 -2.73 -7.39 -1.32
N ALA A 15 -3.08 -7.30 -0.05
CA ALA A 15 -4.16 -6.43 0.41
C ALA A 15 -3.54 -5.16 0.99
N VAL A 16 -4.02 -4.00 0.56
CA VAL A 16 -3.49 -2.72 1.00
C VAL A 16 -4.62 -1.86 1.52
N GLY A 17 -4.43 -1.28 2.70
CA GLY A 17 -5.47 -0.48 3.32
C GLY A 17 -5.20 1.00 3.24
N VAL A 18 -6.18 1.74 2.73
CA VAL A 18 -6.15 3.19 2.76
C VAL A 18 -7.14 3.59 3.83
N LEU A 19 -6.64 3.80 5.04
CA LEU A 19 -7.47 4.19 6.18
C LEU A 19 -7.67 5.68 6.12
N ILE A 20 -8.92 6.11 6.16
CA ILE A 20 -9.27 7.53 6.02
C ILE A 20 -10.06 7.93 7.24
N ASP A 21 -9.58 8.95 7.94
CA ASP A 21 -10.22 9.40 9.17
C ASP A 21 -11.30 10.45 8.88
N ALA A 22 -11.94 10.91 9.95
CA ALA A 22 -13.05 11.86 9.82
C ALA A 22 -12.61 13.21 9.25
N ALA A 23 -11.33 13.51 9.30
CA ALA A 23 -10.80 14.75 8.73
C ALA A 23 -10.25 14.52 7.33
N ASP A 24 -10.55 13.38 6.71
CA ASP A 24 -10.11 13.05 5.36
C ASP A 24 -8.60 12.85 5.24
N ARG A 25 -7.92 12.60 6.34
CA ARG A 25 -6.51 12.26 6.30
C ARG A 25 -6.38 10.75 6.10
N PHE A 26 -5.29 10.36 5.46
CA PHE A 26 -5.04 8.93 5.25
C PHE A 26 -3.78 8.51 5.99
N LEU A 27 -3.73 7.23 6.35
CA LEU A 27 -2.65 6.70 7.17
C LEU A 27 -1.54 6.14 6.33
N LEU A 28 -0.32 6.59 6.60
CA LEU A 28 0.89 5.97 6.05
C LEU A 28 1.70 5.41 7.20
N THR A 29 2.44 4.34 6.90
CA THR A 29 3.39 3.78 7.86
C THR A 29 4.73 3.63 7.17
N SER A 30 5.80 3.70 7.95
CA SER A 30 7.12 3.51 7.37
C SER A 30 7.48 2.03 7.38
N ARG A 31 8.29 1.61 6.44
CA ARG A 31 8.73 0.23 6.41
C ARG A 31 9.66 -0.01 7.60
N PRO A 32 9.46 -1.13 8.30
CA PRO A 32 10.20 -1.35 9.56
C PRO A 32 11.69 -1.55 9.33
N PRO A 33 12.48 -1.38 10.38
CA PRO A 33 13.91 -1.68 10.28
C PRO A 33 14.12 -3.12 9.85
N GLY A 34 15.17 -3.34 9.08
CA GLY A 34 15.49 -4.66 8.60
C GLY A 34 14.82 -5.08 7.32
N LYS A 35 13.85 -4.30 6.86
CA LYS A 35 13.20 -4.57 5.58
C LYS A 35 13.90 -3.79 4.48
N VAL A 36 13.74 -4.27 3.27
CA VAL A 36 14.21 -3.51 2.12
C VAL A 36 13.44 -2.20 2.07
N TYR A 37 14.12 -1.12 1.77
CA TYR A 37 13.53 0.22 1.79
C TYR A 37 13.05 0.62 3.19
N ALA A 38 13.75 0.16 4.23
CA ALA A 38 13.40 0.55 5.60
C ALA A 38 13.30 2.07 5.68
N GLY A 39 12.28 2.55 6.36
CA GLY A 39 12.06 3.98 6.51
C GLY A 39 11.24 4.63 5.40
N TYR A 40 11.05 3.97 4.28
CA TYR A 40 10.18 4.49 3.23
C TYR A 40 8.73 4.35 3.66
N TRP A 41 7.91 5.30 3.22
CA TRP A 41 6.52 5.38 3.65
C TRP A 41 5.57 4.76 2.63
N GLU A 42 4.57 4.05 3.15
CA GLU A 42 3.65 3.28 2.31
C GLU A 42 2.31 3.14 3.01
N PHE A 43 1.32 2.66 2.30
CA PHE A 43 0.06 2.28 2.90
C PHE A 43 0.22 0.89 3.53
N PRO A 44 -0.38 0.64 4.70
CA PRO A 44 -0.21 -0.64 5.37
C PRO A 44 -0.96 -1.76 4.69
N GLY A 45 -0.48 -2.97 4.87
CA GLY A 45 -1.12 -4.16 4.30
C GLY A 45 -0.14 -5.31 4.24
N GLY A 46 -0.52 -6.34 3.52
CA GLY A 46 0.33 -7.50 3.37
C GLY A 46 -0.28 -8.56 2.48
N LYS A 47 0.37 -9.69 2.39
CA LYS A 47 -0.01 -10.76 1.47
C LYS A 47 -1.30 -11.43 1.89
N VAL A 48 -2.10 -11.78 0.91
CA VAL A 48 -3.29 -12.60 1.10
C VAL A 48 -2.84 -14.06 1.14
N GLU A 49 -3.22 -14.76 2.18
CA GLU A 49 -2.84 -16.16 2.33
C GLU A 49 -3.89 -17.07 1.74
N ALA A 50 -3.51 -18.32 1.53
CA ALA A 50 -4.41 -19.27 0.94
C ALA A 50 -5.70 -19.35 1.75
N GLY A 51 -6.81 -19.31 1.07
CA GLY A 51 -8.12 -19.39 1.73
C GLY A 51 -8.66 -18.09 2.27
N GLU A 52 -7.88 -17.02 2.19
CA GLU A 52 -8.36 -15.71 2.66
C GLU A 52 -8.93 -14.90 1.51
N THR A 53 -9.96 -14.12 1.82
CA THR A 53 -10.34 -13.04 0.92
C THR A 53 -9.42 -11.86 1.15
N VAL A 54 -9.47 -10.89 0.24
CA VAL A 54 -8.69 -9.67 0.41
C VAL A 54 -9.06 -8.96 1.72
N GLU A 55 -10.35 -8.89 2.02
CA GLU A 55 -10.77 -8.23 3.24
C GLU A 55 -10.29 -8.97 4.48
N GLN A 56 -10.33 -10.29 4.46
CA GLN A 56 -9.84 -11.06 5.58
C GLN A 56 -8.35 -10.86 5.79
N ALA A 57 -7.60 -10.85 4.70
CA ALA A 57 -6.17 -10.64 4.79
C ALA A 57 -5.84 -9.26 5.33
N LEU A 58 -6.56 -8.25 4.85
CA LEU A 58 -6.32 -6.90 5.31
C LEU A 58 -6.61 -6.78 6.80
N ARG A 59 -7.72 -7.38 7.25
CA ARG A 59 -8.07 -7.35 8.66
C ARG A 59 -6.98 -8.00 9.51
N ARG A 60 -6.49 -9.14 9.07
CA ARG A 60 -5.45 -9.84 9.80
C ARG A 60 -4.14 -9.05 9.80
N GLU A 61 -3.73 -8.54 8.64
CA GLU A 61 -2.47 -7.83 8.53
C GLU A 61 -2.47 -6.56 9.37
N LEU A 62 -3.54 -5.80 9.34
CA LEU A 62 -3.57 -4.56 10.12
C LEU A 62 -3.64 -4.83 11.61
N GLN A 63 -4.29 -5.92 12.01
CA GLN A 63 -4.26 -6.31 13.40
C GLN A 63 -2.84 -6.68 13.82
N GLU A 64 -2.14 -7.42 12.99
CA GLU A 64 -0.79 -7.86 13.31
C GLU A 64 0.21 -6.71 13.32
N GLU A 65 0.08 -5.81 12.38
CA GLU A 65 1.10 -4.79 12.18
C GLU A 65 0.85 -3.53 13.01
N ILE A 66 -0.39 -3.10 13.11
CA ILE A 66 -0.68 -1.82 13.75
C ILE A 66 -1.77 -1.90 14.81
N GLY A 67 -2.25 -3.09 15.12
CA GLY A 67 -3.04 -3.29 16.31
C GLY A 67 -4.51 -2.91 16.24
N VAL A 68 -5.02 -2.56 15.07
CA VAL A 68 -6.43 -2.14 14.98
C VAL A 68 -7.26 -3.20 14.30
N THR A 69 -8.54 -3.22 14.65
CA THR A 69 -9.52 -4.10 14.01
C THR A 69 -10.34 -3.24 13.07
N ILE A 70 -10.20 -3.47 11.77
CA ILE A 70 -10.87 -2.62 10.79
C ILE A 70 -12.32 -3.05 10.62
N GLY A 71 -13.17 -2.09 10.28
CA GLY A 71 -14.52 -2.34 9.85
C GLY A 71 -14.53 -2.71 8.38
N PRO A 72 -15.60 -2.36 7.66
CA PRO A 72 -15.69 -2.74 6.25
C PRO A 72 -14.53 -2.21 5.44
N ALA A 73 -14.03 -3.05 4.54
CA ALA A 73 -12.96 -2.66 3.62
C ALA A 73 -13.58 -2.55 2.24
N GLU A 74 -13.68 -1.35 1.73
CA GLU A 74 -14.33 -1.07 0.46
C GLU A 74 -13.32 -1.24 -0.66
N PRO A 75 -13.52 -2.19 -1.58
CA PRO A 75 -12.61 -2.32 -2.72
C PRO A 75 -12.56 -1.02 -3.50
N TRP A 76 -11.37 -0.62 -3.88
CA TRP A 76 -11.21 0.66 -4.56
C TRP A 76 -10.46 0.51 -5.88
N LYS A 77 -9.25 -0.01 -5.85
CA LYS A 77 -8.41 -0.13 -7.04
C LYS A 77 -7.66 -1.43 -7.00
N VAL A 78 -7.32 -1.92 -8.17
CA VAL A 78 -6.46 -3.10 -8.32
C VAL A 78 -5.38 -2.73 -9.32
N GLU A 79 -4.13 -3.02 -8.96
CA GLU A 79 -2.99 -2.78 -9.85
C GLU A 79 -2.17 -4.04 -9.96
N LEU A 80 -1.82 -4.39 -11.17
CA LEU A 80 -1.04 -5.58 -11.43
C LEU A 80 0.36 -5.15 -11.84
N PHE A 81 1.35 -5.65 -11.14
CA PHE A 81 2.75 -5.35 -11.45
C PHE A 81 3.45 -6.62 -11.87
N ASP A 82 4.07 -6.58 -13.04
CA ASP A 82 4.75 -7.74 -13.60
C ASP A 82 6.24 -7.54 -13.44
N TYR A 83 6.75 -8.02 -12.32
CA TYR A 83 8.18 -7.93 -12.04
C TYR A 83 8.88 -9.18 -12.54
N PRO A 84 10.18 -9.11 -12.81
CA PRO A 84 10.88 -10.32 -13.27
C PRO A 84 10.73 -11.51 -12.35
N HIS A 85 10.70 -11.28 -11.04
CA HIS A 85 10.67 -12.37 -10.09
C HIS A 85 9.26 -12.72 -9.62
N ALA A 86 8.27 -11.88 -9.88
CA ALA A 86 6.92 -12.16 -9.40
C ALA A 86 5.91 -11.27 -10.10
N LEU A 87 4.73 -11.83 -10.28
CA LEU A 87 3.57 -11.05 -10.70
C LEU A 87 2.82 -10.71 -9.43
N VAL A 88 2.55 -9.44 -9.19
CA VAL A 88 1.95 -8.99 -7.93
C VAL A 88 0.68 -8.22 -8.22
N ARG A 89 -0.40 -8.62 -7.57
CA ARG A 89 -1.65 -7.87 -7.67
C ARG A 89 -1.90 -7.15 -6.36
N LEU A 90 -1.91 -5.81 -6.41
CA LEU A 90 -2.19 -4.99 -5.24
C LEU A 90 -3.67 -4.67 -5.23
N ASN A 91 -4.33 -5.04 -4.16
CA ASN A 91 -5.76 -4.81 -3.99
C ASN A 91 -5.92 -3.72 -2.95
N PHE A 92 -6.29 -2.53 -3.39
CA PHE A 92 -6.42 -1.37 -2.50
C PHE A 92 -7.85 -1.27 -2.02
N CYS A 93 -8.01 -1.18 -0.70
CA CYS A 93 -9.32 -1.03 -0.08
C CYS A 93 -9.33 0.23 0.77
N ARG A 94 -10.45 0.95 0.75
CA ARG A 94 -10.62 2.10 1.64
C ARG A 94 -11.32 1.66 2.90
N VAL A 95 -10.82 2.13 4.03
CA VAL A 95 -11.34 1.74 5.33
C VAL A 95 -11.60 3.03 6.12
N ARG A 96 -12.84 3.21 6.55
CA ARG A 96 -13.21 4.44 7.24
C ARG A 96 -13.59 4.20 8.69
N GLN A 97 -13.62 2.95 9.14
CA GLN A 97 -13.99 2.63 10.51
C GLN A 97 -13.05 1.56 11.05
N TRP A 98 -12.64 1.74 12.26
CA TRP A 98 -11.79 0.77 12.95
C TRP A 98 -11.95 0.97 14.44
N SER A 99 -11.51 -0.03 15.22
CA SER A 99 -11.51 0.06 16.66
C SER A 99 -10.14 -0.35 17.18
N GLY A 100 -9.86 0.05 18.40
CA GLY A 100 -8.58 -0.24 19.02
C GLY A 100 -7.62 0.91 18.89
N ALA A 101 -6.53 0.83 19.61
CA ALA A 101 -5.51 1.86 19.59
C ALA A 101 -4.38 1.42 18.67
N PHE A 102 -3.84 2.37 17.92
CA PHE A 102 -2.73 2.07 17.04
C PHE A 102 -1.49 1.72 17.84
N GLU A 103 -0.89 0.60 17.50
CA GLU A 103 0.36 0.14 18.10
C GLU A 103 1.27 -0.30 16.98
N MET A 104 2.37 0.40 16.83
CA MET A 104 3.31 0.06 15.75
C MET A 104 4.15 -1.12 16.18
N ARG A 105 3.66 -2.30 15.87
CA ARG A 105 4.17 -3.55 16.44
C ARG A 105 5.45 -4.04 15.79
N GLU A 106 5.87 -3.41 14.71
CA GLU A 106 7.06 -3.83 14.00
C GLU A 106 8.16 -2.78 14.01
N GLY A 107 8.04 -1.79 14.89
CA GLY A 107 9.04 -0.74 14.96
C GLY A 107 8.91 0.32 13.88
N GLN A 108 7.83 0.29 13.13
CA GLN A 108 7.58 1.30 12.11
C GLN A 108 6.98 2.55 12.76
N GLN A 109 6.95 3.61 11.99
CA GLN A 109 6.29 4.85 12.40
C GLN A 109 4.99 5.00 11.65
N MET A 110 4.11 5.87 12.16
CA MET A 110 2.85 6.15 11.46
C MET A 110 2.67 7.65 11.33
N ALA A 111 1.91 8.05 10.33
CA ALA A 111 1.57 9.45 10.12
C ALA A 111 0.22 9.56 9.43
N TRP A 112 -0.61 10.49 9.91
CA TRP A 112 -1.83 10.85 9.22
C TRP A 112 -1.51 11.97 8.27
N GLU A 113 -1.83 11.77 6.98
CA GLU A 113 -1.35 12.67 5.94
C GLU A 113 -2.48 13.25 5.13
N ARG A 114 -2.20 14.39 4.54
CA ARG A 114 -3.00 15.00 3.49
C ARG A 114 -2.10 15.24 2.30
N LEU A 115 -2.68 15.61 1.18
CA LEU A 115 -1.89 15.98 0.02
C LEU A 115 -1.45 17.43 0.12
N PRO A 116 -0.22 17.75 -0.15
CA PRO A 116 0.88 16.84 -0.44
C PRO A 116 1.38 16.15 0.82
N VAL A 117 1.83 14.91 0.66
CA VAL A 117 2.33 14.13 1.77
C VAL A 117 3.67 14.67 2.23
N ARG A 118 3.85 14.78 3.52
CA ARG A 118 5.10 15.27 4.09
C ARG A 118 6.04 14.18 4.54
N SER A 119 5.53 13.01 4.82
CA SER A 119 6.39 11.88 5.16
C SER A 119 7.23 11.52 3.95
N ALA A 120 8.52 11.32 4.15
CA ALA A 120 9.44 11.09 3.04
C ALA A 120 10.58 10.19 3.50
N PRO A 121 11.14 9.41 2.61
CA PRO A 121 10.76 9.24 1.20
C PRO A 121 9.55 8.32 1.07
N VAL A 122 8.84 8.48 -0.02
CA VAL A 122 7.66 7.68 -0.30
C VAL A 122 8.07 6.48 -1.14
N LEU A 123 7.58 5.31 -0.76
CA LEU A 123 7.88 4.11 -1.53
C LEU A 123 7.31 4.24 -2.93
N PRO A 124 8.05 3.83 -3.97
CA PRO A 124 7.57 4.03 -5.34
C PRO A 124 6.17 3.49 -5.60
N GLY A 125 5.83 2.35 -5.01
CA GLY A 125 4.50 1.79 -5.20
C GLY A 125 3.39 2.59 -4.57
N THR A 126 3.73 3.54 -3.71
CA THR A 126 2.74 4.42 -3.08
C THR A 126 2.38 5.59 -3.99
N VAL A 127 3.28 5.98 -4.88
CA VAL A 127 3.09 7.17 -5.69
C VAL A 127 1.83 7.12 -6.54
N PRO A 128 1.53 6.02 -7.25
CA PRO A 128 0.29 5.99 -8.02
C PRO A 128 -0.95 6.18 -7.16
N VAL A 129 -0.94 5.67 -5.94
CA VAL A 129 -2.09 5.80 -5.05
C VAL A 129 -2.30 7.26 -4.68
N LEU A 130 -1.22 7.98 -4.42
CA LEU A 130 -1.32 9.41 -4.14
C LEU A 130 -1.91 10.14 -5.33
N GLY A 131 -1.57 9.72 -6.54
CA GLY A 131 -2.15 10.30 -7.75
C GLY A 131 -3.64 10.05 -7.83
N TRP A 132 -4.09 8.86 -7.47
CA TRP A 132 -5.53 8.58 -7.48
C TRP A 132 -6.27 9.42 -6.46
N LEU A 133 -5.68 9.58 -5.26
CA LEU A 133 -6.28 10.42 -4.25
C LEU A 133 -6.34 11.89 -4.71
N ALA A 134 -5.27 12.35 -5.36
CA ALA A 134 -5.23 13.70 -5.87
C ALA A 134 -6.34 13.93 -6.88
N ALA A 135 -6.53 12.98 -7.79
CA ALA A 135 -7.57 13.11 -8.80
C ALA A 135 -8.94 13.16 -8.16
N GLU A 136 -9.19 12.29 -7.19
CA GLU A 136 -10.49 12.27 -6.53
C GLU A 136 -10.76 13.56 -5.77
N ARG A 137 -9.72 14.14 -5.21
CA ARG A 137 -9.88 15.29 -4.32
C ARG A 137 -9.69 16.62 -5.00
N GLY A 138 -9.43 16.60 -6.30
CA GLY A 138 -9.20 17.84 -7.04
C GLY A 138 -7.91 18.54 -6.61
N HIS A 139 -6.95 17.79 -6.16
CA HIS A 139 -5.68 18.37 -5.73
C HIS A 139 -4.82 18.67 -6.94
N VAL A 140 -4.26 19.86 -6.96
CA VAL A 140 -3.36 20.29 -8.03
C VAL A 140 -2.00 20.52 -7.43
N GLY A 141 -0.96 20.06 -8.13
CA GLY A 141 0.40 20.21 -7.65
C GLY A 141 0.98 18.89 -7.20
N PRO A 142 2.15 18.94 -6.59
CA PRO A 142 2.83 17.70 -6.20
C PRO A 142 2.02 16.93 -5.18
N THR A 143 2.15 15.61 -5.21
CA THR A 143 1.46 14.76 -4.24
C THR A 143 2.31 14.48 -3.01
N HIS A 144 3.63 14.68 -3.10
CA HIS A 144 4.51 14.45 -1.97
C HIS A 144 5.70 15.36 -2.08
N GLU A 145 6.30 15.66 -0.95
CA GLU A 145 7.42 16.58 -0.91
C GLU A 145 8.67 15.93 -1.46
N GLY A 146 9.48 16.74 -2.15
CA GLY A 146 10.67 16.23 -2.74
C GLY A 146 10.40 15.28 -3.87
N GLY A 147 9.15 15.11 -4.19
CA GLY A 147 8.80 14.20 -5.22
C GLY A 147 9.03 14.79 -6.58
N GLU A 148 9.55 13.99 -7.44
CA GLU A 148 9.65 14.36 -8.81
C GLU A 148 8.46 13.80 -9.53
N ALA A 149 8.30 14.23 -10.73
CA ALA A 149 7.25 13.65 -11.55
C ALA A 149 7.44 12.15 -11.55
N PRO A 150 6.38 11.40 -11.55
CA PRO A 150 6.51 9.93 -11.57
C PRO A 150 7.35 9.51 -12.75
N THR A 151 8.20 8.53 -12.53
CA THR A 151 9.00 7.99 -13.61
C THR A 151 8.10 7.25 -14.57
N ALA A 152 8.58 7.08 -15.76
CA ALA A 152 7.86 6.29 -16.73
C ALA A 152 7.71 4.87 -16.20
N PRO A 153 6.65 4.20 -16.60
CA PRO A 153 6.41 2.86 -16.05
C PRO A 153 7.58 1.92 -16.19
N GLY A 154 8.33 1.98 -17.22
CA GLY A 154 9.44 1.07 -17.35
C GLY A 154 10.62 1.40 -16.49
N GLU A 155 10.61 2.54 -15.82
CA GLU A 155 11.72 2.95 -15.01
C GLU A 155 11.46 2.80 -13.54
N ALA A 156 10.38 2.24 -13.18
CA ALA A 156 10.08 2.07 -11.77
C ALA A 156 11.20 1.27 -11.13
N PRO A 157 11.58 1.63 -9.95
CA PRO A 157 12.60 0.86 -9.26
C PRO A 157 12.12 -0.54 -9.01
N ALA A 158 13.06 -1.38 -8.77
CA ALA A 158 12.73 -2.74 -8.46
C ALA A 158 11.81 -2.79 -7.26
N PRO A 159 10.90 -3.71 -7.29
CA PRO A 159 9.98 -3.85 -6.19
C PRO A 159 10.70 -4.31 -4.97
N GLN A 160 10.10 -4.02 -3.86
CA GLN A 160 10.57 -4.55 -2.68
C GLN A 160 10.29 -5.98 -2.65
N PRO A 161 11.15 -6.76 -2.16
CA PRO A 161 10.92 -8.17 -2.04
C PRO A 161 9.74 -8.42 -1.18
N ALA A 162 9.14 -9.48 -1.43
CA ALA A 162 8.06 -9.89 -0.62
C ALA A 162 8.56 -10.11 0.78
N ARG A 163 7.75 -9.87 1.76
CA ARG A 163 8.17 -10.05 3.11
C ARG A 163 8.02 -11.40 3.59
#